data_3aa2647c62c5ec81701dc52db4ed7c6d
#
_entry.id   3aa2647c62c5ec81701dc52db4ed7c6d
#
_cell.length_a   1.000
_cell.length_b   1.000
_cell.length_c   1.000
_cell.angle_alpha   90.00
_cell.angle_beta   90.00
_cell.angle_gamma   90.00
#
_symmetry.space_group_name_H-M   'P 1'
#
loop_
_entity.id
_entity.type
_entity.pdbx_description
1 polymer ?
#
loop_
_entity_poly.entity_id
_entity_poly.type
_entity_poly.pdbx_seq_one_letter_code
_entity_poly.pdbx_strand_id
1 'polypeptide(L)'
;MKSRAVSEEMKESQWDRLLKIRTTGRDDSHSDQYRYPYEPTPYSVLERLADRGYITKRNVLLDYGCGKGRVGFYMAYQVRCRCIGVEYDEQIWKAASENQKSAVSGTKTEIVRGRAEAYVIPPAADRFFFFNPFSVEILQKVMRRILDSRYSSPREILLFFYYPFDAYLTWLMGNESLLLKDEIDCRGSVRGQK
;
A
#
# COMPACT_ATOMS: atom_id res chain seq x y z
N MET A 1 5.10 29.37 -4.19
CA MET A 1 4.25 28.22 -3.82
C MET A 1 3.69 27.44 -5.02
N LYS A 2 3.16 28.09 -6.07
CA LYS A 2 2.60 27.39 -7.27
C LYS A 2 3.60 26.51 -8.04
N SER A 3 4.87 26.91 -8.17
CA SER A 3 5.85 26.16 -9.01
C SER A 3 6.26 24.80 -8.47
N ARG A 4 6.16 24.56 -7.16
CA ARG A 4 6.61 23.33 -6.50
C ARG A 4 5.53 22.26 -6.49
N ALA A 5 4.28 22.63 -6.22
CA ALA A 5 3.13 21.72 -6.37
C ALA A 5 3.04 21.20 -7.81
N VAL A 6 3.24 22.07 -8.80
CA VAL A 6 3.30 21.70 -10.23
C VAL A 6 4.45 20.70 -10.52
N SER A 7 5.60 20.83 -9.85
CA SER A 7 6.73 19.90 -10.08
C SER A 7 6.50 18.51 -9.46
N GLU A 8 5.79 18.42 -8.32
CA GLU A 8 5.41 17.14 -7.70
C GLU A 8 4.30 16.45 -8.49
N GLU A 9 3.28 17.18 -8.89
CA GLU A 9 2.19 16.68 -9.74
C GLU A 9 2.71 16.18 -11.10
N MET A 10 3.71 16.87 -11.67
CA MET A 10 4.41 16.41 -12.87
C MET A 10 5.16 15.10 -12.63
N LYS A 11 5.81 14.88 -11.48
CA LYS A 11 6.48 13.61 -11.14
C LYS A 11 5.48 12.47 -11.00
N GLU A 12 4.35 12.69 -10.33
CA GLU A 12 3.29 11.73 -10.17
C GLU A 12 2.74 11.26 -11.52
N SER A 13 2.44 12.20 -12.44
CA SER A 13 1.95 11.88 -13.78
C SER A 13 3.00 11.25 -14.69
N GLN A 14 4.28 11.56 -14.50
CA GLN A 14 5.38 10.92 -15.23
C GLN A 14 5.54 9.45 -14.84
N TRP A 15 5.45 9.13 -13.53
CA TRP A 15 5.46 7.75 -13.07
C TRP A 15 4.26 6.96 -13.57
N ASP A 16 3.04 7.50 -13.48
CA ASP A 16 1.84 6.87 -14.02
C ASP A 16 2.00 6.55 -15.52
N ARG A 17 2.57 7.48 -16.28
CA ARG A 17 2.83 7.28 -17.72
C ARG A 17 3.90 6.20 -17.96
N LEU A 18 5.01 6.22 -17.22
CA LEU A 18 6.08 5.22 -17.32
C LEU A 18 5.55 3.83 -17.00
N LEU A 19 4.76 3.70 -15.96
CA LEU A 19 4.16 2.43 -15.53
C LEU A 19 2.96 2.01 -16.40
N LYS A 20 2.45 2.90 -17.26
CA LYS A 20 1.23 2.74 -18.08
C LYS A 20 -0.02 2.48 -17.23
N ILE A 21 -0.17 3.23 -16.15
CA ILE A 21 -1.30 3.16 -15.23
C ILE A 21 -1.95 4.54 -15.04
N ARG A 22 -3.12 4.58 -14.41
CA ARG A 22 -3.85 5.80 -14.07
C ARG A 22 -4.26 5.73 -12.61
N THR A 23 -3.43 6.30 -11.75
CA THR A 23 -3.65 6.24 -10.29
C THR A 23 -3.75 7.62 -9.65
N THR A 24 -3.44 8.70 -10.37
CA THR A 24 -3.50 10.06 -9.88
C THR A 24 -4.95 10.50 -9.63
N GLY A 25 -5.15 11.33 -8.61
CA GLY A 25 -6.44 11.88 -8.19
C GLY A 25 -7.01 11.17 -6.97
N ARG A 26 -7.78 11.93 -6.18
CA ARG A 26 -8.52 11.45 -5.00
C ARG A 26 -9.94 11.08 -5.42
N ASP A 27 -10.50 10.07 -4.77
CA ASP A 27 -11.89 9.64 -5.00
C ASP A 27 -12.58 9.46 -3.65
N ASP A 28 -13.54 10.32 -3.36
CA ASP A 28 -14.30 10.34 -2.10
C ASP A 28 -15.70 9.73 -2.26
N SER A 29 -16.05 9.22 -3.46
CA SER A 29 -17.43 8.88 -3.82
C SER A 29 -18.01 7.67 -3.08
N HIS A 30 -17.18 6.79 -2.51
CA HIS A 30 -17.56 5.53 -1.91
C HIS A 30 -16.96 5.28 -0.52
N SER A 31 -16.54 6.35 0.18
CA SER A 31 -16.11 6.24 1.58
C SER A 31 -17.29 6.03 2.53
N ASP A 32 -17.10 5.22 3.56
CA ASP A 32 -18.03 5.01 4.65
C ASP A 32 -17.34 5.22 6.02
N GLN A 33 -18.07 5.03 7.13
CA GLN A 33 -17.51 5.25 8.47
C GLN A 33 -16.36 4.27 8.84
N TYR A 34 -16.14 3.21 8.07
CA TYR A 34 -15.13 2.18 8.32
C TYR A 34 -14.06 2.11 7.23
N ARG A 35 -14.28 2.77 6.07
CA ARG A 35 -13.38 2.74 4.91
C ARG A 35 -13.19 4.15 4.38
N TYR A 36 -11.91 4.51 4.22
CA TYR A 36 -11.52 5.86 3.87
C TYR A 36 -11.44 6.10 2.37
N PRO A 37 -11.53 7.36 1.92
CA PRO A 37 -11.43 7.72 0.53
C PRO A 37 -10.14 7.23 -0.11
N TYR A 38 -10.19 6.93 -1.40
CA TYR A 38 -8.98 6.62 -2.16
C TYR A 38 -8.06 7.84 -2.23
N GLU A 39 -6.85 7.66 -1.76
CA GLU A 39 -5.74 8.59 -1.91
C GLU A 39 -4.48 7.82 -2.29
N PRO A 40 -3.82 8.16 -3.43
CA PRO A 40 -2.65 7.40 -3.85
C PRO A 40 -1.43 7.73 -2.99
N THR A 41 -0.68 6.72 -2.57
CA THR A 41 0.63 6.90 -1.92
C THR A 41 1.57 7.66 -2.87
N PRO A 42 2.21 8.76 -2.45
CA PRO A 42 3.14 9.50 -3.30
C PRO A 42 4.29 8.62 -3.79
N TYR A 43 4.71 8.79 -5.05
CA TYR A 43 5.84 8.02 -5.58
C TYR A 43 7.15 8.28 -4.83
N SER A 44 7.36 9.50 -4.33
CA SER A 44 8.52 9.83 -3.49
C SER A 44 8.59 9.00 -2.20
N VAL A 45 7.46 8.58 -1.64
CA VAL A 45 7.38 7.67 -0.49
C VAL A 45 7.75 6.26 -0.92
N LEU A 46 7.23 5.81 -2.07
CA LEU A 46 7.52 4.49 -2.62
C LEU A 46 9.00 4.34 -3.03
N GLU A 47 9.62 5.40 -3.58
CA GLU A 47 11.06 5.46 -3.86
C GLU A 47 11.87 5.22 -2.58
N ARG A 48 11.56 5.95 -1.50
CA ARG A 48 12.25 5.77 -0.21
C ARG A 48 12.06 4.38 0.36
N LEU A 49 10.86 3.81 0.28
CA LEU A 49 10.60 2.45 0.73
C LEU A 49 11.39 1.43 -0.08
N ALA A 50 11.46 1.58 -1.40
CA ALA A 50 12.24 0.70 -2.27
C ALA A 50 13.74 0.75 -1.95
N ASP A 51 14.28 1.96 -1.71
CA ASP A 51 15.70 2.19 -1.40
C ASP A 51 16.13 1.59 -0.06
N ARG A 52 15.22 1.39 0.88
CA ARG A 52 15.53 0.73 2.17
C ARG A 52 15.88 -0.75 2.05
N GLY A 53 15.53 -1.40 0.93
CA GLY A 53 15.86 -2.80 0.69
C GLY A 53 15.07 -3.81 1.53
N TYR A 54 14.04 -3.39 2.26
CA TYR A 54 13.16 -4.28 3.04
C TYR A 54 12.26 -5.15 2.15
N ILE A 55 12.04 -4.72 0.92
CA ILE A 55 11.29 -5.45 -0.10
C ILE A 55 12.26 -5.79 -1.24
N THR A 56 12.35 -7.04 -1.58
CA THR A 56 13.23 -7.57 -2.64
C THR A 56 12.44 -8.41 -3.63
N LYS A 57 13.06 -8.82 -4.73
CA LYS A 57 12.45 -9.70 -5.74
C LYS A 57 11.96 -11.06 -5.21
N ARG A 58 12.40 -11.46 -4.01
CA ARG A 58 12.02 -12.74 -3.38
C ARG A 58 10.75 -12.62 -2.54
N ASN A 59 10.34 -11.41 -2.20
CA ASN A 59 9.21 -11.15 -1.33
C ASN A 59 7.89 -11.13 -2.10
N VAL A 60 6.81 -11.36 -1.39
CA VAL A 60 5.44 -11.15 -1.85
C VAL A 60 4.82 -10.04 -1.02
N LEU A 61 4.57 -8.90 -1.66
CA LEU A 61 3.94 -7.73 -1.04
C LEU A 61 2.43 -7.85 -1.17
N LEU A 62 1.73 -7.71 -0.05
CA LEU A 62 0.28 -7.59 0.00
C LEU A 62 -0.09 -6.17 0.42
N ASP A 63 -0.83 -5.48 -0.45
CA ASP A 63 -1.28 -4.10 -0.26
C ASP A 63 -2.77 -4.10 0.10
N TYR A 64 -3.09 -3.76 1.34
CA TYR A 64 -4.45 -3.71 1.83
C TYR A 64 -5.09 -2.34 1.58
N GLY A 65 -6.24 -2.33 0.88
CA GLY A 65 -6.82 -1.10 0.37
C GLY A 65 -5.96 -0.54 -0.76
N CYS A 66 -5.63 -1.39 -1.72
CA CYS A 66 -4.66 -1.06 -2.76
C CYS A 66 -5.12 0.08 -3.69
N GLY A 67 -6.36 0.51 -3.58
CA GLY A 67 -6.93 1.53 -4.43
C GLY A 67 -6.80 1.15 -5.90
N LYS A 68 -6.27 2.06 -6.72
CA LYS A 68 -6.02 1.82 -8.15
C LYS A 68 -4.73 1.03 -8.43
N GLY A 69 -4.07 0.46 -7.37
CA GLY A 69 -2.96 -0.48 -7.47
C GLY A 69 -1.56 0.15 -7.55
N ARG A 70 -1.40 1.46 -7.28
CA ARG A 70 -0.13 2.18 -7.45
C ARG A 70 1.04 1.50 -6.74
N VAL A 71 0.90 1.18 -5.47
CA VAL A 71 1.97 0.58 -4.65
C VAL A 71 2.44 -0.74 -5.28
N GLY A 72 1.49 -1.62 -5.61
CA GLY A 72 1.78 -2.93 -6.21
C GLY A 72 2.49 -2.80 -7.56
N PHE A 73 1.99 -1.95 -8.48
CA PHE A 73 2.60 -1.78 -9.80
C PHE A 73 3.99 -1.15 -9.72
N TYR A 74 4.18 -0.15 -8.85
CA TYR A 74 5.48 0.48 -8.65
C TYR A 74 6.50 -0.50 -8.06
N MET A 75 6.16 -1.21 -6.97
CA MET A 75 7.06 -2.16 -6.34
C MET A 75 7.39 -3.34 -7.25
N ALA A 76 6.42 -3.85 -7.98
CA ALA A 76 6.65 -4.90 -8.97
C ALA A 76 7.57 -4.45 -10.13
N TYR A 77 7.52 -3.17 -10.51
CA TYR A 77 8.43 -2.58 -11.49
C TYR A 77 9.82 -2.37 -10.91
N GLN A 78 9.92 -1.66 -9.78
CA GLN A 78 11.18 -1.16 -9.21
C GLN A 78 12.02 -2.27 -8.57
N VAL A 79 11.42 -3.09 -7.72
CA VAL A 79 12.13 -4.15 -6.98
C VAL A 79 11.85 -5.56 -7.51
N ARG A 80 10.96 -5.67 -8.51
CA ARG A 80 10.60 -6.93 -9.18
C ARG A 80 9.97 -7.99 -8.27
N CYS A 81 9.42 -7.60 -7.12
CA CYS A 81 8.66 -8.50 -6.25
C CYS A 81 7.31 -8.88 -6.88
N ARG A 82 6.67 -9.92 -6.34
CA ARG A 82 5.25 -10.19 -6.60
C ARG A 82 4.42 -9.31 -5.68
N CYS A 83 3.30 -8.81 -6.21
CA CYS A 83 2.38 -7.97 -5.46
C CYS A 83 0.95 -8.50 -5.54
N ILE A 84 0.22 -8.38 -4.44
CA ILE A 84 -1.21 -8.68 -4.36
C ILE A 84 -1.87 -7.44 -3.78
N GLY A 85 -2.80 -6.84 -4.51
CA GLY A 85 -3.62 -5.74 -4.04
C GLY A 85 -5.02 -6.22 -3.68
N VAL A 86 -5.49 -5.91 -2.48
CA VAL A 86 -6.86 -6.22 -2.03
C VAL A 86 -7.65 -4.93 -1.95
N GLU A 87 -8.73 -4.83 -2.72
CA GLU A 87 -9.60 -3.66 -2.76
C GLU A 87 -11.06 -4.07 -2.56
N TYR A 88 -11.75 -3.33 -1.70
CA TYR A 88 -13.15 -3.60 -1.37
C TYR A 88 -14.12 -2.94 -2.34
N ASP A 89 -13.86 -1.67 -2.68
CA ASP A 89 -14.72 -0.90 -3.57
C ASP A 89 -14.69 -1.45 -4.99
N GLU A 90 -15.87 -1.71 -5.55
CA GLU A 90 -15.98 -2.31 -6.87
C GLU A 90 -15.49 -1.41 -8.00
N GLN A 91 -15.74 -0.11 -7.91
CA GLN A 91 -15.37 0.82 -8.97
C GLN A 91 -13.87 1.07 -8.96
N ILE A 92 -13.29 1.24 -7.77
CA ILE A 92 -11.84 1.40 -7.59
C ILE A 92 -11.13 0.11 -8.01
N TRP A 93 -11.64 -1.05 -7.61
CA TRP A 93 -11.12 -2.36 -8.05
C TRP A 93 -11.18 -2.52 -9.58
N LYS A 94 -12.26 -2.10 -10.25
CA LYS A 94 -12.33 -2.10 -11.73
C LYS A 94 -11.23 -1.24 -12.33
N ALA A 95 -11.00 -0.03 -11.80
CA ALA A 95 -9.92 0.84 -12.25
C ALA A 95 -8.54 0.20 -12.03
N ALA A 96 -8.30 -0.45 -10.89
CA ALA A 96 -7.07 -1.20 -10.63
C ALA A 96 -6.88 -2.37 -11.62
N SER A 97 -7.97 -3.08 -11.94
CA SER A 97 -7.95 -4.21 -12.88
C SER A 97 -7.66 -3.75 -14.32
N GLU A 98 -8.16 -2.57 -14.72
CA GLU A 98 -7.79 -1.98 -16.00
C GLU A 98 -6.31 -1.55 -16.02
N ASN A 99 -5.82 -0.95 -14.93
CA ASN A 99 -4.40 -0.66 -14.76
C ASN A 99 -3.55 -1.93 -14.88
N GLN A 100 -3.98 -3.04 -14.28
CA GLN A 100 -3.25 -4.31 -14.36
C GLN A 100 -3.04 -4.78 -15.81
N LYS A 101 -4.04 -4.62 -16.67
CA LYS A 101 -3.95 -5.02 -18.08
C LYS A 101 -2.94 -4.20 -18.88
N SER A 102 -2.80 -2.91 -18.55
CA SER A 102 -1.92 -1.98 -19.25
C SER A 102 -0.54 -1.82 -18.62
N ALA A 103 -0.41 -2.10 -17.32
CA ALA A 103 0.81 -1.89 -16.55
C ALA A 103 1.99 -2.70 -17.07
N VAL A 104 3.17 -2.07 -17.14
CA VAL A 104 4.43 -2.73 -17.50
C VAL A 104 4.82 -3.86 -16.54
N SER A 105 4.30 -3.81 -15.31
CA SER A 105 4.50 -4.82 -14.25
C SER A 105 3.25 -5.64 -13.95
N GLY A 106 2.21 -5.54 -14.78
CA GLY A 106 0.90 -6.15 -14.53
C GLY A 106 0.93 -7.66 -14.32
N THR A 107 1.84 -8.38 -15.00
CA THR A 107 2.00 -9.83 -14.83
C THR A 107 2.56 -10.26 -13.46
N LYS A 108 3.12 -9.33 -12.70
CA LYS A 108 3.64 -9.57 -11.34
C LYS A 108 2.70 -9.06 -10.25
N THR A 109 1.59 -8.44 -10.63
CA THR A 109 0.63 -7.85 -9.71
C THR A 109 -0.72 -8.51 -9.90
N GLU A 110 -1.29 -9.00 -8.84
CA GLU A 110 -2.65 -9.55 -8.77
C GLU A 110 -3.55 -8.54 -8.07
N ILE A 111 -4.74 -8.27 -8.62
CA ILE A 111 -5.72 -7.36 -8.02
C ILE A 111 -6.97 -8.17 -7.65
N VAL A 112 -7.25 -8.23 -6.36
CA VAL A 112 -8.34 -9.02 -5.79
C VAL A 112 -9.42 -8.10 -5.24
N ARG A 113 -10.68 -8.35 -5.65
CA ARG A 113 -11.82 -7.70 -5.00
C ARG A 113 -12.20 -8.47 -3.75
N GLY A 114 -12.21 -7.80 -2.60
CA GLY A 114 -12.61 -8.45 -1.36
C GLY A 114 -12.45 -7.58 -0.13
N ARG A 115 -12.99 -8.10 0.96
CA ARG A 115 -12.84 -7.50 2.29
C ARG A 115 -11.48 -7.88 2.87
N ALA A 116 -10.73 -6.90 3.36
CA ALA A 116 -9.41 -7.12 3.95
C ALA A 116 -9.44 -8.16 5.09
N GLU A 117 -10.42 -8.03 5.97
CA GLU A 117 -10.61 -8.91 7.12
C GLU A 117 -11.10 -10.34 6.77
N ALA A 118 -11.50 -10.57 5.52
CA ALA A 118 -11.92 -11.88 5.03
C ALA A 118 -10.90 -12.52 4.07
N TYR A 119 -9.91 -11.75 3.61
CA TYR A 119 -8.95 -12.24 2.64
C TYR A 119 -8.07 -13.37 3.20
N VAL A 120 -7.91 -14.44 2.43
CA VAL A 120 -7.05 -15.57 2.79
C VAL A 120 -5.62 -15.24 2.37
N ILE A 121 -4.74 -15.08 3.34
CA ILE A 121 -3.35 -14.67 3.13
C ILE A 121 -2.56 -15.84 2.56
N PRO A 122 -1.95 -15.71 1.35
CA PRO A 122 -1.09 -16.76 0.82
C PRO A 122 0.13 -17.00 1.73
N PRO A 123 0.58 -18.24 1.92
CA PRO A 123 1.76 -18.56 2.76
C PRO A 123 3.04 -17.82 2.34
N ALA A 124 3.15 -17.44 1.07
CA ALA A 124 4.30 -16.71 0.54
C ALA A 124 4.27 -15.21 0.83
N ALA A 125 3.11 -14.63 1.24
CA ALA A 125 3.00 -13.19 1.52
C ALA A 125 3.74 -12.86 2.83
N ASP A 126 4.77 -12.03 2.74
CA ASP A 126 5.68 -11.72 3.85
C ASP A 126 5.91 -10.22 4.06
N ARG A 127 5.39 -9.38 3.18
CA ARG A 127 5.44 -7.91 3.23
C ARG A 127 4.02 -7.37 3.11
N PHE A 128 3.60 -6.48 4.01
CA PHE A 128 2.23 -5.97 4.07
C PHE A 128 2.25 -4.45 4.13
N PHE A 129 1.51 -3.79 3.25
CA PHE A 129 1.46 -2.34 3.17
C PHE A 129 0.06 -1.82 3.54
N PHE A 130 0.04 -0.69 4.24
CA PHE A 130 -1.16 -0.02 4.71
C PHE A 130 -1.01 1.50 4.59
N PHE A 131 -1.96 2.13 3.93
CA PHE A 131 -2.13 3.59 3.96
C PHE A 131 -3.54 3.91 4.45
N ASN A 132 -3.77 3.76 5.76
CA ASN A 132 -5.05 4.03 6.41
C ASN A 132 -6.28 3.51 5.63
N PRO A 133 -6.31 2.26 5.18
CA PRO A 133 -7.36 1.81 4.27
C PRO A 133 -8.73 1.60 4.96
N PHE A 134 -8.74 1.46 6.29
CA PHE A 134 -9.94 1.12 7.06
C PHE A 134 -9.80 1.50 8.54
N SER A 135 -10.84 1.27 9.34
CA SER A 135 -10.83 1.56 10.77
C SER A 135 -9.89 0.64 11.57
N VAL A 136 -9.54 1.04 12.80
CA VAL A 136 -8.66 0.24 13.68
C VAL A 136 -9.27 -1.12 14.02
N GLU A 137 -10.60 -1.26 14.08
CA GLU A 137 -11.30 -2.52 14.35
C GLU A 137 -11.09 -3.52 13.19
N ILE A 138 -11.08 -3.04 11.95
CA ILE A 138 -10.76 -3.85 10.79
C ILE A 138 -9.28 -4.20 10.80
N LEU A 139 -8.40 -3.23 11.11
CA LEU A 139 -6.97 -3.48 11.25
C LEU A 139 -6.68 -4.62 12.24
N GLN A 140 -7.30 -4.62 13.41
CA GLN A 140 -7.13 -5.66 14.41
C GLN A 140 -7.47 -7.06 13.89
N LYS A 141 -8.56 -7.17 13.10
CA LYS A 141 -8.95 -8.44 12.46
C LYS A 141 -7.95 -8.88 11.40
N VAL A 142 -7.46 -7.94 10.58
CA VAL A 142 -6.43 -8.20 9.56
C VAL A 142 -5.14 -8.64 10.22
N MET A 143 -4.70 -7.94 11.27
CA MET A 143 -3.48 -8.27 12.02
C MET A 143 -3.54 -9.66 12.64
N ARG A 144 -4.68 -10.05 13.22
CA ARG A 144 -4.87 -11.41 13.71
C ARG A 144 -4.64 -12.45 12.61
N ARG A 145 -5.22 -12.23 11.42
CA ARG A 145 -5.01 -13.14 10.27
C ARG A 145 -3.56 -13.19 9.80
N ILE A 146 -2.85 -12.06 9.84
CA ILE A 146 -1.41 -12.03 9.50
C ILE A 146 -0.61 -12.88 10.51
N LEU A 147 -0.88 -12.73 11.81
CA LEU A 147 -0.23 -13.51 12.86
C LEU A 147 -0.57 -15.01 12.76
N ASP A 148 -1.84 -15.35 12.53
CA ASP A 148 -2.27 -16.74 12.30
C ASP A 148 -1.58 -17.35 11.06
N SER A 149 -1.47 -16.58 9.98
CA SER A 149 -0.74 -16.98 8.78
C SER A 149 0.75 -17.21 9.04
N ARG A 150 1.38 -16.39 9.90
CA ARG A 150 2.77 -16.59 10.32
C ARG A 150 2.92 -17.84 11.19
N TYR A 151 1.97 -18.12 12.07
CA TYR A 151 1.95 -19.32 12.89
C TYR A 151 1.85 -20.58 12.01
N SER A 152 0.93 -20.58 11.04
CA SER A 152 0.71 -21.71 10.13
C SER A 152 1.85 -21.91 9.10
N SER A 153 2.55 -20.84 8.73
CA SER A 153 3.66 -20.85 7.80
C SER A 153 4.75 -19.89 8.33
N PRO A 154 5.69 -20.38 9.17
CA PRO A 154 6.70 -19.58 9.82
C PRO A 154 7.61 -18.85 8.84
N ARG A 155 7.66 -17.52 8.93
CA ARG A 155 8.49 -16.63 8.10
C ARG A 155 8.68 -15.28 8.77
N GLU A 156 9.68 -14.52 8.35
CA GLU A 156 9.78 -13.12 8.70
C GLU A 156 8.65 -12.34 8.01
N ILE A 157 7.94 -11.52 8.77
CA ILE A 157 6.92 -10.63 8.26
C ILE A 157 7.32 -9.20 8.58
N LEU A 158 7.25 -8.30 7.57
CA LEU A 158 7.36 -6.87 7.75
C LEU A 158 6.05 -6.18 7.36
N LEU A 159 5.65 -5.24 8.22
CA LEU A 159 4.47 -4.42 8.06
C LEU A 159 4.91 -2.99 7.80
N PHE A 160 4.36 -2.37 6.77
CA PHE A 160 4.65 -0.98 6.38
C PHE A 160 3.39 -0.16 6.55
N PHE A 161 3.45 0.84 7.42
CA PHE A 161 2.36 1.79 7.63
C PHE A 161 2.79 3.15 7.14
N TYR A 162 2.13 3.66 6.12
CA TYR A 162 2.36 5.02 5.64
C TYR A 162 1.37 5.95 6.30
N TYR A 163 1.91 7.00 6.97
CA TYR A 163 1.16 8.06 7.65
C TYR A 163 0.01 7.53 8.53
N PRO A 164 0.28 6.59 9.46
CA PRO A 164 -0.76 5.94 10.25
C PRO A 164 -1.48 6.95 11.15
N PHE A 165 -2.80 6.81 11.27
CA PHE A 165 -3.60 7.57 12.23
C PHE A 165 -3.23 7.23 13.67
N ASP A 166 -3.50 8.15 14.61
CA ASP A 166 -3.22 7.99 16.03
C ASP A 166 -3.81 6.69 16.62
N ALA A 167 -5.03 6.31 16.20
CA ALA A 167 -5.65 5.05 16.61
C ALA A 167 -4.84 3.82 16.17
N TYR A 168 -4.24 3.85 14.96
CA TYR A 168 -3.35 2.79 14.51
C TYR A 168 -2.07 2.76 15.33
N LEU A 169 -1.42 3.92 15.51
CA LEU A 169 -0.18 4.04 16.29
C LEU A 169 -0.38 3.54 17.71
N THR A 170 -1.44 3.99 18.39
CA THR A 170 -1.74 3.57 19.76
C THR A 170 -1.89 2.05 19.85
N TRP A 171 -2.63 1.44 18.92
CA TRP A 171 -2.84 0.00 18.93
C TRP A 171 -1.57 -0.79 18.57
N LEU A 172 -0.82 -0.34 17.56
CA LEU A 172 0.41 -1.01 17.11
C LEU A 172 1.48 -0.98 18.19
N MET A 173 1.70 0.16 18.83
CA MET A 173 2.71 0.33 19.89
C MET A 173 2.35 -0.42 21.17
N GLY A 174 1.06 -0.65 21.44
CA GLY A 174 0.59 -1.46 22.56
C GLY A 174 0.56 -2.98 22.29
N ASN A 175 0.93 -3.44 21.10
CA ASN A 175 0.85 -4.85 20.74
C ASN A 175 2.20 -5.56 20.93
N GLU A 176 2.32 -6.39 21.97
CA GLU A 176 3.55 -7.12 22.33
C GLU A 176 4.04 -8.12 21.24
N SER A 177 3.17 -8.49 20.28
CA SER A 177 3.54 -9.37 19.17
C SER A 177 4.30 -8.63 18.05
N LEU A 178 4.43 -7.31 18.14
CA LEU A 178 5.04 -6.45 17.15
C LEU A 178 6.28 -5.75 17.71
N LEU A 179 7.26 -5.56 16.85
CA LEU A 179 8.46 -4.77 17.16
C LEU A 179 8.60 -3.67 16.11
N LEU A 180 8.78 -2.43 16.58
CA LEU A 180 9.16 -1.33 15.69
C LEU A 180 10.57 -1.60 15.16
N LYS A 181 10.70 -1.73 13.84
CA LYS A 181 11.98 -2.02 13.18
C LYS A 181 12.70 -0.74 12.72
N ASP A 182 11.95 0.17 12.11
CA ASP A 182 12.52 1.39 11.50
C ASP A 182 11.43 2.44 11.30
N GLU A 183 11.85 3.70 11.19
CA GLU A 183 11.01 4.82 10.80
C GLU A 183 11.65 5.51 9.59
N ILE A 184 10.92 5.55 8.46
CA ILE A 184 11.38 6.17 7.23
C ILE A 184 10.87 7.61 7.18
N ASP A 185 11.78 8.58 7.32
CA ASP A 185 11.41 10.00 7.19
C ASP A 185 10.96 10.34 5.76
N CYS A 186 9.67 10.58 5.60
CA CYS A 186 9.07 11.00 4.34
C CYS A 186 8.86 12.52 4.23
N ARG A 187 9.22 13.32 5.28
CA ARG A 187 9.01 14.78 5.33
C ARG A 187 9.81 15.56 4.30
N GLY A 188 10.89 15.04 3.78
CA GLY A 188 11.69 15.67 2.73
C GLY A 188 11.03 15.71 1.35
N SER A 189 9.92 15.01 1.14
CA SER A 189 9.06 15.13 -0.04
C SER A 189 8.06 16.29 0.11
N VAL A 190 7.82 16.77 1.33
CA VAL A 190 6.98 17.93 1.68
C VAL A 190 7.85 18.96 2.42
N ARG A 191 8.90 19.50 1.77
CA ARG A 191 9.56 20.69 2.30
C ARG A 191 8.64 21.90 2.11
N GLY A 192 7.93 22.29 3.15
CA GLY A 192 7.17 23.51 3.19
C GLY A 192 6.00 23.52 4.13
N GLN A 193 6.19 23.15 5.41
CA GLN A 193 5.44 23.73 6.53
C GLN A 193 6.43 23.89 7.69
N LYS A 194 6.88 25.12 7.85
CA LYS A 194 7.23 25.72 9.13
C LYS A 194 6.09 26.67 9.47
#